data_1e70c99bc03b7c86537a83d618b956c7
#
_entry.id   1e70c99bc03b7c86537a83d618b956c7
#
_cell.length_a   1.000
_cell.length_b   1.000
_cell.length_c   1.000
_cell.angle_alpha   90.00
_cell.angle_beta   90.00
_cell.angle_gamma   90.00
#
_symmetry.space_group_name_H-M   'P 1'
#
loop_
_entity.id
_entity.type
_entity.pdbx_description
1 polymer ?
#
loop_
_entity_poly.entity_id
_entity_poly.type
_entity_poly.pdbx_seq_one_letter_code
_entity_poly.pdbx_strand_id
1 'polypeptide(L)'
;MSTLKKLAGQTAVYGLSSILGRLLNYLLVPLFTSAFTTSEYGIVSEFYAYVAFLVVLLTFGLETTYFRFINKSENGEKTFNEIFSLVLIINGIFLVLILLLSQGIANAMLFPQYQNFVMWFGCILAFDATSSLLLAKLRQQNNAKKFALIQLASIGLNILLNLIFILYAKREVDAGNVDGFAGMIYSPAIGIGYIFIANLCSSLLKPLLLYKELSEFKFTLSKEQTKTVLLFAAPLAIAGFAGIVNETIDRPMIKYILLSQGETLDYAMSQVGIYSGNYKLSILITLFIQAFRYAAEPFFFAQEKNVDRAKIYSKIMTWFVIVVTTIFVVISLNLDIFKWFIPNENYWEGLKIVPVLLLANVFLGIYYNQSIWYKLADRPMFGAYIAIGGALVTIVLNIIAVPILGYMGSAWTTLIVYFGMCAASWYLGQKNYPIKYNLRKVLFYIGAAVALVLIGLMIQGNDIKTNLFIGILFTSIFLGVILFLERPFRTLKKR
;
A
#
# COMPACT_ATOMS: atom_id res chain seq x y z
N MET A 1 28.12 -20.55 9.07
CA MET A 1 27.49 -19.23 8.91
C MET A 1 26.82 -18.88 10.24
N SER A 2 27.04 -17.67 10.80
CA SER A 2 26.38 -17.30 12.06
C SER A 2 24.86 -17.25 11.88
N THR A 3 24.12 -17.64 12.91
CA THR A 3 22.64 -17.66 12.96
C THR A 3 22.05 -16.32 12.49
N LEU A 4 22.69 -15.20 12.81
CA LEU A 4 22.38 -13.85 12.36
C LEU A 4 22.46 -13.69 10.83
N LYS A 5 23.48 -14.25 10.17
CA LYS A 5 23.64 -14.16 8.72
C LYS A 5 22.58 -14.97 7.98
N LYS A 6 22.17 -16.11 8.54
CA LYS A 6 21.05 -16.93 8.02
C LYS A 6 19.72 -16.21 8.18
N LEU A 7 19.46 -15.60 9.35
CA LEU A 7 18.24 -14.85 9.64
C LEU A 7 18.13 -13.60 8.73
N ALA A 8 19.23 -12.83 8.58
CA ALA A 8 19.27 -11.67 7.69
C ALA A 8 19.00 -12.06 6.23
N GLY A 9 19.58 -13.18 5.76
CA GLY A 9 19.34 -13.68 4.41
C GLY A 9 17.87 -14.10 4.18
N GLN A 10 17.25 -14.77 5.15
CA GLN A 10 15.83 -15.15 5.06
C GLN A 10 14.91 -13.92 5.10
N THR A 11 15.15 -12.98 6.00
CA THR A 11 14.38 -11.73 6.08
C THR A 11 14.49 -10.94 4.78
N ALA A 12 15.67 -10.91 4.15
CA ALA A 12 15.86 -10.29 2.85
C ALA A 12 15.04 -10.97 1.75
N VAL A 13 14.97 -12.31 1.72
CA VAL A 13 14.16 -13.05 0.73
C VAL A 13 12.66 -12.76 0.92
N TYR A 14 12.15 -12.76 2.15
CA TYR A 14 10.74 -12.44 2.42
C TYR A 14 10.41 -10.98 2.08
N GLY A 15 11.25 -10.05 2.49
CA GLY A 15 11.08 -8.62 2.19
C GLY A 15 11.16 -8.33 0.70
N LEU A 16 12.19 -8.85 0.02
CA LEU A 16 12.40 -8.63 -1.41
C LEU A 16 11.28 -9.22 -2.27
N SER A 17 10.80 -10.44 -1.97
CA SER A 17 9.68 -11.04 -2.71
C SER A 17 8.38 -10.24 -2.55
N SER A 18 8.13 -9.68 -1.36
CA SER A 18 6.96 -8.82 -1.11
C SER A 18 7.05 -7.46 -1.82
N ILE A 19 8.23 -6.83 -1.81
CA ILE A 19 8.47 -5.55 -2.50
C ILE A 19 8.42 -5.75 -4.01
N LEU A 20 9.07 -6.80 -4.52
CA LEU A 20 9.08 -7.14 -5.94
C LEU A 20 7.65 -7.39 -6.44
N GLY A 21 6.83 -8.10 -5.65
CA GLY A 21 5.43 -8.32 -5.98
C GLY A 21 4.62 -7.03 -6.14
N ARG A 22 4.82 -6.09 -5.24
CA ARG A 22 4.16 -4.77 -5.33
C ARG A 22 4.66 -3.95 -6.53
N LEU A 23 5.96 -3.98 -6.79
CA LEU A 23 6.56 -3.31 -7.94
C LEU A 23 6.03 -3.90 -9.26
N LEU A 24 5.94 -5.23 -9.36
CA LEU A 24 5.43 -5.90 -10.54
C LEU A 24 3.95 -5.58 -10.80
N ASN A 25 3.10 -5.59 -9.77
CA ASN A 25 1.70 -5.16 -9.89
C ASN A 25 1.58 -3.66 -10.22
N TYR A 26 2.50 -2.83 -9.73
CA TYR A 26 2.57 -1.42 -10.09
C TYR A 26 2.81 -1.22 -11.59
N LEU A 27 3.59 -2.09 -12.23
CA LEU A 27 3.84 -2.04 -13.67
C LEU A 27 2.62 -2.36 -14.54
N LEU A 28 1.52 -2.88 -13.97
CA LEU A 28 0.24 -3.04 -14.69
C LEU A 28 -0.55 -1.72 -14.82
N VAL A 29 -0.20 -0.68 -14.06
CA VAL A 29 -0.91 0.61 -14.11
C VAL A 29 -0.88 1.25 -15.49
N PRO A 30 0.26 1.35 -16.21
CA PRO A 30 0.29 1.83 -17.59
C PRO A 30 -0.64 1.07 -18.53
N LEU A 31 -0.72 -0.26 -18.37
CA LEU A 31 -1.61 -1.10 -19.16
C LEU A 31 -3.08 -0.75 -18.88
N PHE A 32 -3.47 -0.64 -17.61
CA PHE A 32 -4.86 -0.35 -17.25
C PHE A 32 -5.27 1.06 -17.67
N THR A 33 -4.43 2.05 -17.42
CA THR A 33 -4.74 3.44 -17.79
C THR A 33 -4.68 3.71 -19.29
N SER A 34 -4.01 2.86 -20.08
CA SER A 34 -4.06 2.93 -21.56
C SER A 34 -5.28 2.23 -22.15
N ALA A 35 -5.76 1.16 -21.50
CA ALA A 35 -6.80 0.30 -22.02
C ALA A 35 -8.22 0.70 -21.61
N PHE A 36 -8.37 1.44 -20.52
CA PHE A 36 -9.65 1.78 -19.92
C PHE A 36 -9.82 3.28 -19.73
N THR A 37 -11.08 3.74 -19.76
CA THR A 37 -11.44 5.11 -19.45
C THR A 37 -11.18 5.46 -17.99
N THR A 38 -11.19 6.76 -17.67
CA THR A 38 -11.03 7.23 -16.29
C THR A 38 -12.13 6.71 -15.38
N SER A 39 -13.38 6.64 -15.86
CA SER A 39 -14.53 6.12 -15.12
C SER A 39 -14.38 4.60 -14.85
N GLU A 40 -14.04 3.80 -15.88
CA GLU A 40 -13.82 2.36 -15.71
C GLU A 40 -12.70 2.06 -14.73
N TYR A 41 -11.56 2.77 -14.82
CA TYR A 41 -10.47 2.60 -13.87
C TYR A 41 -10.84 3.08 -12.45
N GLY A 42 -11.73 4.07 -12.36
CA GLY A 42 -12.34 4.52 -11.11
C GLY A 42 -13.10 3.38 -10.43
N ILE A 43 -13.94 2.65 -11.17
CA ILE A 43 -14.68 1.48 -10.67
C ILE A 43 -13.71 0.42 -10.13
N VAL A 44 -12.67 0.07 -10.90
CA VAL A 44 -11.62 -0.86 -10.43
C VAL A 44 -11.00 -0.38 -9.12
N SER A 45 -10.67 0.90 -9.05
CA SER A 45 -9.99 1.51 -7.88
C SER A 45 -10.89 1.53 -6.64
N GLU A 46 -12.19 1.77 -6.80
CA GLU A 46 -13.16 1.73 -5.70
C GLU A 46 -13.33 0.30 -5.18
N PHE A 47 -13.49 -0.69 -6.05
CA PHE A 47 -13.55 -2.09 -5.64
C PHE A 47 -12.31 -2.49 -4.83
N TYR A 48 -11.11 -2.14 -5.29
CA TYR A 48 -9.88 -2.42 -4.53
C TYR A 48 -9.80 -1.65 -3.20
N ALA A 49 -10.41 -0.47 -3.09
CA ALA A 49 -10.51 0.22 -1.82
C ALA A 49 -11.35 -0.58 -0.81
N TYR A 50 -12.51 -1.09 -1.21
CA TYR A 50 -13.32 -1.97 -0.34
C TYR A 50 -12.60 -3.28 0.00
N VAL A 51 -11.89 -3.87 -0.96
CA VAL A 51 -11.05 -5.06 -0.70
C VAL A 51 -10.04 -4.80 0.40
N ALA A 52 -9.39 -3.63 0.40
CA ALA A 52 -8.40 -3.29 1.42
C ALA A 52 -9.01 -3.27 2.85
N PHE A 53 -10.24 -2.77 3.02
CA PHE A 53 -10.95 -2.84 4.29
C PHE A 53 -11.29 -4.29 4.70
N LEU A 54 -11.83 -5.06 3.75
CA LEU A 54 -12.28 -6.43 4.00
C LEU A 54 -11.12 -7.39 4.30
N VAL A 55 -9.96 -7.20 3.68
CA VAL A 55 -8.75 -7.98 4.01
C VAL A 55 -8.40 -7.84 5.48
N VAL A 56 -8.45 -6.64 6.06
CA VAL A 56 -8.15 -6.45 7.48
C VAL A 56 -9.18 -7.15 8.37
N LEU A 57 -10.46 -7.09 8.00
CA LEU A 57 -11.52 -7.79 8.74
C LEU A 57 -11.36 -9.31 8.65
N LEU A 58 -11.03 -9.87 7.50
CA LEU A 58 -10.91 -11.31 7.28
C LEU A 58 -9.63 -11.91 7.87
N THR A 59 -8.53 -11.18 7.82
CA THR A 59 -7.29 -11.61 8.45
C THR A 59 -7.28 -11.33 9.95
N PHE A 60 -8.07 -10.37 10.42
CA PHE A 60 -8.32 -10.01 11.82
C PHE A 60 -7.05 -9.95 12.68
N GLY A 61 -5.90 -9.61 12.11
CA GLY A 61 -4.62 -9.64 12.81
C GLY A 61 -4.15 -11.05 13.22
N LEU A 62 -4.78 -12.11 12.68
CA LEU A 62 -4.52 -13.51 13.06
C LEU A 62 -3.13 -13.99 12.68
N GLU A 63 -2.50 -13.37 11.67
CA GLU A 63 -1.10 -13.67 11.34
C GLU A 63 -0.14 -13.27 12.46
N THR A 64 -0.26 -12.05 12.98
CA THR A 64 0.55 -11.57 14.12
C THR A 64 0.23 -12.38 15.37
N THR A 65 -1.05 -12.71 15.56
CA THR A 65 -1.53 -13.53 16.66
C THR A 65 -0.91 -14.93 16.57
N TYR A 66 -0.89 -15.55 15.40
CA TYR A 66 -0.25 -16.85 15.18
C TYR A 66 1.22 -16.83 15.61
N PHE A 67 2.02 -15.87 15.15
CA PHE A 67 3.44 -15.78 15.55
C PHE A 67 3.63 -15.62 17.05
N ARG A 68 2.72 -14.91 17.72
CA ARG A 68 2.79 -14.76 19.18
C ARG A 68 2.49 -16.08 19.91
N PHE A 69 1.41 -16.76 19.53
CA PHE A 69 0.95 -17.95 20.22
C PHE A 69 1.80 -19.18 19.92
N ILE A 70 2.30 -19.34 18.68
CA ILE A 70 3.17 -20.45 18.29
C ILE A 70 4.47 -20.47 19.12
N ASN A 71 5.04 -19.29 19.41
CA ASN A 71 6.27 -19.18 20.18
C ASN A 71 6.08 -19.48 21.69
N LYS A 72 4.83 -19.51 22.19
CA LYS A 72 4.48 -19.78 23.58
C LYS A 72 3.89 -21.18 23.79
N SER A 73 3.58 -21.86 22.69
CA SER A 73 2.91 -23.16 22.73
C SER A 73 3.90 -24.32 22.82
N GLU A 74 3.56 -25.29 23.65
CA GLU A 74 4.27 -26.58 23.70
C GLU A 74 3.94 -27.46 22.48
N ASN A 75 2.76 -27.26 21.87
CA ASN A 75 2.32 -27.96 20.66
C ASN A 75 1.94 -26.96 19.56
N GLY A 76 2.94 -26.59 18.76
CA GLY A 76 2.76 -25.62 17.68
C GLY A 76 1.80 -26.05 16.58
N GLU A 77 1.70 -27.35 16.29
CA GLU A 77 0.77 -27.87 15.28
C GLU A 77 -0.69 -27.72 15.73
N LYS A 78 -0.99 -28.03 16.98
CA LYS A 78 -2.32 -27.80 17.55
C LYS A 78 -2.69 -26.32 17.51
N THR A 79 -1.79 -25.43 17.91
CA THR A 79 -2.01 -23.98 17.88
C THR A 79 -2.27 -23.47 16.46
N PHE A 80 -1.52 -23.96 15.46
CA PHE A 80 -1.78 -23.63 14.05
C PHE A 80 -3.19 -24.09 13.64
N ASN A 81 -3.54 -25.34 13.92
CA ASN A 81 -4.82 -25.93 13.53
C ASN A 81 -6.01 -25.15 14.14
N GLU A 82 -5.94 -24.74 15.40
CA GLU A 82 -6.99 -23.96 16.06
C GLU A 82 -7.16 -22.56 15.45
N ILE A 83 -6.05 -21.85 15.20
CA ILE A 83 -6.11 -20.50 14.59
C ILE A 83 -6.56 -20.62 13.12
N PHE A 84 -6.10 -21.63 12.39
CA PHE A 84 -6.48 -21.83 10.99
C PHE A 84 -7.95 -22.25 10.86
N SER A 85 -8.48 -23.09 11.78
CA SER A 85 -9.92 -23.39 11.85
C SER A 85 -10.77 -22.14 12.01
N LEU A 86 -10.31 -21.21 12.85
CA LEU A 86 -10.99 -19.92 13.03
C LEU A 86 -10.96 -19.08 11.74
N VAL A 87 -9.84 -19.01 11.05
CA VAL A 87 -9.73 -18.32 9.74
C VAL A 87 -10.69 -18.94 8.73
N LEU A 88 -10.75 -20.28 8.64
CA LEU A 88 -11.66 -20.95 7.71
C LEU A 88 -13.13 -20.70 8.04
N ILE A 89 -13.51 -20.64 9.32
CA ILE A 89 -14.89 -20.31 9.73
C ILE A 89 -15.23 -18.86 9.32
N ILE A 90 -14.38 -17.91 9.68
CA ILE A 90 -14.60 -16.48 9.36
C ILE A 90 -14.72 -16.30 7.84
N ASN A 91 -13.79 -16.87 7.07
CA ASN A 91 -13.78 -16.77 5.61
C ASN A 91 -14.93 -17.52 4.96
N GLY A 92 -15.33 -18.68 5.50
CA GLY A 92 -16.47 -19.46 5.02
C GLY A 92 -17.79 -18.70 5.22
N ILE A 93 -18.02 -18.14 6.42
CA ILE A 93 -19.21 -17.30 6.70
C ILE A 93 -19.20 -16.08 5.78
N PHE A 94 -18.06 -15.40 5.65
CA PHE A 94 -17.93 -14.24 4.76
C PHE A 94 -18.26 -14.60 3.31
N LEU A 95 -17.71 -15.71 2.79
CA LEU A 95 -17.95 -16.13 1.41
C LEU A 95 -19.43 -16.43 1.16
N VAL A 96 -20.09 -17.14 2.08
CA VAL A 96 -21.52 -17.42 1.99
C VAL A 96 -22.31 -16.11 1.99
N LEU A 97 -22.03 -15.18 2.90
CA LEU A 97 -22.71 -13.89 2.97
C LEU A 97 -22.50 -13.06 1.70
N ILE A 98 -21.27 -12.97 1.19
CA ILE A 98 -20.99 -12.23 -0.05
C ILE A 98 -21.72 -12.82 -1.25
N LEU A 99 -21.75 -14.15 -1.38
CA LEU A 99 -22.45 -14.79 -2.50
C LEU A 99 -23.96 -14.58 -2.41
N LEU A 100 -24.55 -14.69 -1.23
CA LEU A 100 -25.99 -14.48 -1.03
C LEU A 100 -26.40 -13.01 -1.19
N LEU A 101 -25.56 -12.07 -0.74
CA LEU A 101 -25.87 -10.65 -0.74
C LEU A 101 -25.24 -9.89 -1.93
N SER A 102 -24.61 -10.59 -2.88
CA SER A 102 -23.85 -9.98 -3.97
C SER A 102 -24.62 -8.94 -4.77
N GLN A 103 -25.89 -9.21 -5.13
CA GLN A 103 -26.74 -8.25 -5.84
C GLN A 103 -27.09 -7.04 -4.96
N GLY A 104 -27.41 -7.28 -3.68
CA GLY A 104 -27.69 -6.19 -2.72
C GLY A 104 -26.49 -5.28 -2.51
N ILE A 105 -25.28 -5.86 -2.44
CA ILE A 105 -24.02 -5.10 -2.33
C ILE A 105 -23.75 -4.32 -3.61
N ALA A 106 -23.93 -4.94 -4.78
CA ALA A 106 -23.75 -4.27 -6.07
C ALA A 106 -24.72 -3.08 -6.22
N ASN A 107 -25.98 -3.24 -5.79
CA ASN A 107 -26.97 -2.16 -5.77
C ASN A 107 -26.58 -1.04 -4.80
N ALA A 108 -26.10 -1.37 -3.59
CA ALA A 108 -25.64 -0.40 -2.60
C ALA A 108 -24.39 0.37 -3.07
N MET A 109 -23.55 -0.29 -3.86
CA MET A 109 -22.40 0.35 -4.53
C MET A 109 -22.81 1.15 -5.77
N LEU A 110 -24.11 1.20 -6.13
CA LEU A 110 -24.63 1.85 -7.34
C LEU A 110 -24.10 1.22 -8.66
N PHE A 111 -23.78 -0.06 -8.62
CA PHE A 111 -23.29 -0.85 -9.77
C PHE A 111 -24.10 -2.15 -9.94
N PRO A 112 -25.44 -2.07 -10.15
CA PRO A 112 -26.30 -3.26 -10.21
C PRO A 112 -25.86 -4.28 -11.28
N GLN A 113 -25.23 -3.81 -12.36
CA GLN A 113 -24.71 -4.65 -13.45
C GLN A 113 -23.45 -5.43 -13.08
N TYR A 114 -22.76 -5.11 -11.98
CA TYR A 114 -21.48 -5.70 -11.58
C TYR A 114 -21.59 -6.66 -10.40
N GLN A 115 -22.72 -7.36 -10.26
CA GLN A 115 -22.89 -8.42 -9.26
C GLN A 115 -21.73 -9.45 -9.31
N ASN A 116 -21.34 -9.86 -10.52
CA ASN A 116 -20.24 -10.81 -10.71
C ASN A 116 -18.92 -10.31 -10.13
N PHE A 117 -18.64 -9.01 -10.18
CA PHE A 117 -17.42 -8.44 -9.60
C PHE A 117 -17.42 -8.60 -8.08
N VAL A 118 -18.57 -8.39 -7.43
CA VAL A 118 -18.70 -8.60 -5.97
C VAL A 118 -18.44 -10.06 -5.63
N MET A 119 -18.97 -11.02 -6.39
CA MET A 119 -18.73 -12.45 -6.18
C MET A 119 -17.26 -12.81 -6.40
N TRP A 120 -16.62 -12.33 -7.47
CA TRP A 120 -15.20 -12.58 -7.74
C TRP A 120 -14.32 -12.02 -6.63
N PHE A 121 -14.59 -10.80 -6.15
CA PHE A 121 -13.87 -10.22 -5.02
C PHE A 121 -14.08 -11.00 -3.72
N GLY A 122 -15.27 -11.50 -3.47
CA GLY A 122 -15.52 -12.38 -2.33
C GLY A 122 -14.64 -13.63 -2.37
N CYS A 123 -14.52 -14.26 -3.53
CA CYS A 123 -13.65 -15.42 -3.73
C CYS A 123 -12.16 -15.05 -3.60
N ILE A 124 -11.71 -13.95 -4.22
CA ILE A 124 -10.33 -13.46 -4.11
C ILE A 124 -9.96 -13.28 -2.64
N LEU A 125 -10.81 -12.58 -1.88
CA LEU A 125 -10.59 -12.31 -0.47
C LEU A 125 -10.53 -13.57 0.38
N ALA A 126 -11.44 -14.52 0.14
CA ALA A 126 -11.44 -15.80 0.87
C ALA A 126 -10.17 -16.62 0.60
N PHE A 127 -9.72 -16.70 -0.66
CA PHE A 127 -8.48 -17.41 -1.01
C PHE A 127 -7.25 -16.72 -0.45
N ASP A 128 -7.17 -15.39 -0.54
CA ASP A 128 -6.04 -14.62 -0.05
C ASP A 128 -5.94 -14.65 1.48
N ALA A 129 -7.06 -14.48 2.20
CA ALA A 129 -7.07 -14.54 3.65
C ALA A 129 -6.73 -15.94 4.17
N THR A 130 -7.24 -17.01 3.54
CA THR A 130 -6.89 -18.39 3.86
C THR A 130 -5.40 -18.63 3.60
N SER A 131 -4.89 -18.21 2.45
CA SER A 131 -3.49 -18.40 2.08
C SER A 131 -2.53 -17.59 2.97
N SER A 132 -2.96 -16.49 3.55
CA SER A 132 -2.11 -15.63 4.39
C SER A 132 -1.55 -16.38 5.60
N LEU A 133 -2.38 -17.18 6.28
CA LEU A 133 -1.95 -17.95 7.46
C LEU A 133 -1.09 -19.18 7.08
N LEU A 134 -1.37 -19.81 5.93
CA LEU A 134 -0.51 -20.89 5.39
C LEU A 134 0.89 -20.35 5.02
N LEU A 135 0.94 -19.18 4.42
CA LEU A 135 2.20 -18.50 4.13
C LEU A 135 2.92 -18.06 5.41
N ALA A 136 2.19 -17.68 6.46
CA ALA A 136 2.76 -17.42 7.78
C ALA A 136 3.37 -18.69 8.40
N LYS A 137 2.73 -19.87 8.22
CA LYS A 137 3.30 -21.17 8.62
C LYS A 137 4.64 -21.44 7.92
N LEU A 138 4.72 -21.19 6.60
CA LEU A 138 5.99 -21.34 5.86
C LEU A 138 7.09 -20.42 6.39
N ARG A 139 6.73 -19.18 6.77
CA ARG A 139 7.70 -18.23 7.38
C ARG A 139 8.17 -18.71 8.75
N GLN A 140 7.26 -19.21 9.57
CA GLN A 140 7.59 -19.77 10.88
C GLN A 140 8.53 -21.00 10.74
N GLN A 141 8.31 -21.84 9.73
CA GLN A 141 9.15 -22.99 9.39
C GLN A 141 10.46 -22.60 8.68
N ASN A 142 10.74 -21.32 8.48
CA ASN A 142 11.90 -20.81 7.74
C ASN A 142 11.99 -21.32 6.28
N ASN A 143 10.87 -21.64 5.64
CA ASN A 143 10.82 -22.09 4.25
C ASN A 143 10.68 -20.88 3.28
N ALA A 144 11.71 -20.03 3.27
CA ALA A 144 11.72 -18.81 2.48
C ALA A 144 11.64 -19.05 0.97
N LYS A 145 12.22 -20.16 0.47
CA LYS A 145 12.21 -20.48 -0.96
C LYS A 145 10.79 -20.81 -1.44
N LYS A 146 10.05 -21.68 -0.73
CA LYS A 146 8.67 -22.04 -1.08
C LYS A 146 7.76 -20.82 -0.98
N PHE A 147 7.90 -20.02 0.08
CA PHE A 147 7.16 -18.75 0.23
C PHE A 147 7.37 -17.82 -0.97
N ALA A 148 8.63 -17.54 -1.34
CA ALA A 148 8.94 -16.66 -2.46
C ALA A 148 8.43 -17.22 -3.80
N LEU A 149 8.58 -18.52 -4.04
CA LEU A 149 8.10 -19.18 -5.25
C LEU A 149 6.59 -19.03 -5.41
N ILE A 150 5.80 -19.29 -4.36
CA ILE A 150 4.33 -19.18 -4.39
C ILE A 150 3.91 -17.74 -4.66
N GLN A 151 4.51 -16.79 -3.97
CA GLN A 151 4.21 -15.36 -4.18
C GLN A 151 4.55 -14.91 -5.60
N LEU A 152 5.73 -15.23 -6.10
CA LEU A 152 6.15 -14.85 -7.44
C LEU A 152 5.36 -15.57 -8.54
N ALA A 153 5.01 -16.85 -8.35
CA ALA A 153 4.17 -17.58 -9.29
C ALA A 153 2.75 -16.98 -9.38
N SER A 154 2.16 -16.65 -8.23
CA SER A 154 0.85 -15.97 -8.18
C SER A 154 0.88 -14.62 -8.90
N ILE A 155 1.88 -13.78 -8.60
CA ILE A 155 2.03 -12.47 -9.24
C ILE A 155 2.32 -12.63 -10.73
N GLY A 156 3.19 -13.57 -11.11
CA GLY A 156 3.50 -13.86 -12.50
C GLY A 156 2.26 -14.29 -13.30
N LEU A 157 1.42 -15.15 -12.71
CA LEU A 157 0.14 -15.53 -13.33
C LEU A 157 -0.80 -14.33 -13.49
N ASN A 158 -0.92 -13.48 -12.46
CA ASN A 158 -1.74 -12.26 -12.56
C ASN A 158 -1.28 -11.36 -13.71
N ILE A 159 0.02 -11.12 -13.82
CA ILE A 159 0.58 -10.31 -14.90
C ILE A 159 0.35 -10.96 -16.25
N LEU A 160 0.66 -12.24 -16.39
CA LEU A 160 0.47 -12.99 -17.64
C LEU A 160 -0.97 -12.92 -18.14
N LEU A 161 -1.94 -13.17 -17.24
CA LEU A 161 -3.35 -13.12 -17.61
C LEU A 161 -3.80 -11.71 -17.98
N ASN A 162 -3.34 -10.66 -17.28
CA ASN A 162 -3.62 -9.28 -17.67
C ASN A 162 -3.02 -8.93 -19.04
N LEU A 163 -1.81 -9.40 -19.35
CA LEU A 163 -1.23 -9.23 -20.68
C LEU A 163 -2.04 -9.97 -21.77
N ILE A 164 -2.49 -11.20 -21.49
CA ILE A 164 -3.30 -11.98 -22.41
C ILE A 164 -4.67 -11.32 -22.63
N PHE A 165 -5.39 -10.99 -21.58
CA PHE A 165 -6.76 -10.48 -21.68
C PHE A 165 -6.81 -9.03 -22.16
N ILE A 166 -5.94 -8.15 -21.65
CA ILE A 166 -6.05 -6.70 -21.86
C ILE A 166 -5.12 -6.24 -22.98
N LEU A 167 -3.84 -6.63 -22.95
CA LEU A 167 -2.89 -6.18 -23.96
C LEU A 167 -3.11 -6.86 -25.32
N TYR A 168 -3.40 -8.18 -25.32
CA TYR A 168 -3.59 -8.93 -26.54
C TYR A 168 -5.07 -9.01 -26.93
N ALA A 169 -5.90 -9.72 -26.15
CA ALA A 169 -7.24 -10.10 -26.58
C ALA A 169 -8.20 -8.89 -26.71
N LYS A 170 -8.21 -7.97 -25.74
CA LYS A 170 -8.99 -6.73 -25.84
C LYS A 170 -8.60 -5.92 -27.07
N ARG A 171 -7.29 -5.77 -27.32
CA ARG A 171 -6.78 -4.97 -28.44
C ARG A 171 -7.15 -5.55 -29.79
N GLU A 172 -7.08 -6.89 -29.93
CA GLU A 172 -7.51 -7.58 -31.17
C GLU A 172 -9.01 -7.45 -31.40
N VAL A 173 -9.83 -7.63 -30.35
CA VAL A 173 -11.29 -7.48 -30.44
C VAL A 173 -11.68 -6.04 -30.75
N ASP A 174 -11.05 -5.05 -30.11
CA ASP A 174 -11.28 -3.62 -30.40
C ASP A 174 -10.86 -3.25 -31.85
N ALA A 175 -9.90 -3.97 -32.43
CA ALA A 175 -9.50 -3.82 -33.84
C ALA A 175 -10.42 -4.56 -34.82
N GLY A 176 -11.47 -5.26 -34.33
CA GLY A 176 -12.45 -5.98 -35.17
C GLY A 176 -12.14 -7.47 -35.39
N ASN A 177 -11.05 -8.02 -34.82
CA ASN A 177 -10.65 -9.42 -34.97
C ASN A 177 -11.40 -10.34 -33.98
N VAL A 178 -12.72 -10.44 -34.13
CA VAL A 178 -13.58 -11.18 -33.17
C VAL A 178 -13.67 -12.69 -33.41
N ASP A 179 -13.37 -13.16 -34.65
CA ASP A 179 -13.50 -14.57 -35.00
C ASP A 179 -12.28 -15.44 -34.68
N GLY A 180 -11.23 -14.80 -34.12
CA GLY A 180 -9.99 -15.46 -33.76
C GLY A 180 -9.93 -15.91 -32.31
N PHE A 181 -8.77 -16.42 -31.86
CA PHE A 181 -8.52 -16.82 -30.49
C PHE A 181 -8.81 -15.69 -29.48
N ALA A 182 -8.59 -14.44 -29.87
CA ALA A 182 -8.87 -13.28 -29.03
C ALA A 182 -10.37 -13.18 -28.67
N GLY A 183 -11.26 -13.33 -29.66
CA GLY A 183 -12.71 -13.28 -29.43
C GLY A 183 -13.23 -14.49 -28.63
N MET A 184 -12.51 -15.62 -28.64
CA MET A 184 -12.87 -16.77 -27.79
C MET A 184 -12.60 -16.52 -26.28
N ILE A 185 -11.58 -15.73 -25.96
CA ILE A 185 -11.14 -15.52 -24.57
C ILE A 185 -11.52 -14.15 -24.00
N TYR A 186 -11.96 -13.21 -24.84
CA TYR A 186 -12.34 -11.86 -24.41
C TYR A 186 -13.74 -11.49 -24.91
N SER A 187 -14.58 -11.03 -23.99
CA SER A 187 -15.90 -10.48 -24.28
C SER A 187 -15.97 -9.02 -23.80
N PRO A 188 -16.35 -8.05 -24.65
CA PRO A 188 -16.55 -6.67 -24.23
C PRO A 188 -17.53 -6.49 -23.08
N ALA A 189 -18.52 -7.40 -22.95
CA ALA A 189 -19.49 -7.38 -21.86
C ALA A 189 -18.86 -7.56 -20.46
N ILE A 190 -17.71 -8.24 -20.37
CA ILE A 190 -16.95 -8.37 -19.11
C ILE A 190 -16.05 -7.16 -18.91
N GLY A 191 -15.46 -6.63 -19.98
CA GLY A 191 -14.66 -5.41 -19.99
C GLY A 191 -13.58 -5.37 -18.91
N ILE A 192 -13.66 -4.39 -17.99
CA ILE A 192 -12.74 -4.23 -16.85
C ILE A 192 -12.74 -5.44 -15.90
N GLY A 193 -13.74 -6.30 -15.94
CA GLY A 193 -13.84 -7.50 -15.10
C GLY A 193 -12.69 -8.49 -15.33
N TYR A 194 -12.01 -8.44 -16.48
CA TYR A 194 -10.84 -9.30 -16.73
C TYR A 194 -9.68 -9.01 -15.78
N ILE A 195 -9.57 -7.80 -15.25
CA ILE A 195 -8.62 -7.46 -14.17
C ILE A 195 -8.90 -8.34 -12.94
N PHE A 196 -10.18 -8.50 -12.61
CA PHE A 196 -10.62 -9.28 -11.44
C PHE A 196 -10.51 -10.78 -11.69
N ILE A 197 -10.81 -11.25 -12.91
CA ILE A 197 -10.61 -12.66 -13.31
C ILE A 197 -9.14 -13.04 -13.20
N ALA A 198 -8.23 -12.21 -13.72
CA ALA A 198 -6.78 -12.44 -13.61
C ALA A 198 -6.34 -12.53 -12.15
N ASN A 199 -6.86 -11.63 -11.29
CA ASN A 199 -6.58 -11.64 -9.85
C ASN A 199 -7.18 -12.88 -9.16
N LEU A 200 -8.40 -13.28 -9.51
CA LEU A 200 -9.06 -14.48 -8.99
C LEU A 200 -8.25 -15.75 -9.30
N CYS A 201 -7.82 -15.93 -10.53
CA CYS A 201 -6.97 -17.06 -10.94
C CYS A 201 -5.64 -17.06 -10.15
N SER A 202 -5.04 -15.89 -9.99
CA SER A 202 -3.82 -15.70 -9.22
C SER A 202 -4.00 -16.02 -7.73
N SER A 203 -5.11 -15.60 -7.13
CA SER A 203 -5.43 -15.89 -5.73
C SER A 203 -5.75 -17.36 -5.51
N LEU A 204 -6.45 -18.01 -6.45
CA LEU A 204 -6.72 -19.46 -6.41
C LEU A 204 -5.43 -20.28 -6.54
N LEU A 205 -4.44 -19.83 -7.28
CA LEU A 205 -3.17 -20.55 -7.43
C LEU A 205 -2.44 -20.73 -6.08
N LYS A 206 -2.58 -19.79 -5.14
CA LYS A 206 -1.91 -19.86 -3.83
C LYS A 206 -2.30 -21.09 -3.02
N PRO A 207 -3.60 -21.33 -2.68
CA PRO A 207 -3.99 -22.55 -1.96
C PRO A 207 -3.70 -23.83 -2.73
N LEU A 208 -3.74 -23.81 -4.08
CA LEU A 208 -3.34 -24.97 -4.89
C LEU A 208 -1.86 -25.32 -4.69
N LEU A 209 -0.96 -24.34 -4.68
CA LEU A 209 0.46 -24.55 -4.41
C LEU A 209 0.76 -24.87 -2.93
N LEU A 210 -0.19 -24.58 -2.05
CA LEU A 210 -0.14 -24.86 -0.60
C LEU A 210 -0.93 -26.13 -0.23
N TYR A 211 -1.29 -26.97 -1.22
CA TYR A 211 -2.12 -28.15 -0.97
C TYR A 211 -1.54 -29.09 0.09
N LYS A 212 -0.21 -29.20 0.19
CA LYS A 212 0.45 -30.03 1.18
C LYS A 212 0.19 -29.52 2.60
N GLU A 213 0.35 -28.21 2.82
CA GLU A 213 0.07 -27.57 4.11
C GLU A 213 -1.41 -27.66 4.48
N LEU A 214 -2.29 -27.65 3.47
CA LEU A 214 -3.73 -27.85 3.63
C LEU A 214 -4.06 -29.31 3.98
N SER A 215 -3.41 -30.28 3.36
CA SER A 215 -3.67 -31.71 3.62
C SER A 215 -3.23 -32.18 5.01
N GLU A 216 -2.24 -31.50 5.61
CA GLU A 216 -1.77 -31.76 6.98
C GLU A 216 -2.70 -31.14 8.04
N PHE A 217 -3.62 -30.24 7.64
CA PHE A 217 -4.52 -29.55 8.54
C PHE A 217 -5.56 -30.48 9.16
N LYS A 218 -5.78 -30.33 10.47
CA LYS A 218 -6.84 -31.00 11.21
C LYS A 218 -7.75 -29.97 11.85
N PHE A 219 -9.02 -29.98 11.48
CA PHE A 219 -10.00 -29.06 12.05
C PHE A 219 -10.08 -29.25 13.58
N THR A 220 -9.73 -28.23 14.32
CA THR A 220 -9.71 -28.25 15.79
C THR A 220 -10.15 -26.90 16.29
N LEU A 221 -11.09 -26.88 17.22
CA LEU A 221 -11.59 -25.65 17.82
C LEU A 221 -11.69 -25.82 19.35
N SER A 222 -11.04 -24.92 20.07
CA SER A 222 -11.17 -24.81 21.52
C SER A 222 -11.81 -23.47 21.87
N LYS A 223 -12.93 -23.49 22.60
CA LYS A 223 -13.66 -22.25 22.99
C LYS A 223 -12.78 -21.30 23.80
N GLU A 224 -11.96 -21.83 24.69
CA GLU A 224 -11.08 -21.03 25.55
C GLU A 224 -9.95 -20.38 24.73
N GLN A 225 -9.29 -21.15 23.87
CA GLN A 225 -8.23 -20.63 23.04
C GLN A 225 -8.75 -19.67 22.00
N THR A 226 -9.89 -19.93 21.35
CA THR A 226 -10.56 -19.01 20.43
C THR A 226 -10.82 -17.66 21.09
N LYS A 227 -11.38 -17.66 22.32
CA LYS A 227 -11.61 -16.40 23.08
C LYS A 227 -10.31 -15.65 23.30
N THR A 228 -9.26 -16.33 23.73
CA THR A 228 -7.94 -15.73 24.01
C THR A 228 -7.31 -15.16 22.73
N VAL A 229 -7.38 -15.88 21.62
CA VAL A 229 -6.90 -15.46 20.29
C VAL A 229 -7.64 -14.22 19.81
N LEU A 230 -8.98 -14.21 19.86
CA LEU A 230 -9.80 -13.09 19.40
C LEU A 230 -9.61 -11.85 20.27
N LEU A 231 -9.52 -11.97 21.59
CA LEU A 231 -9.25 -10.84 22.49
C LEU A 231 -7.88 -10.18 22.23
N PHE A 232 -6.90 -10.97 21.81
CA PHE A 232 -5.61 -10.42 21.42
C PHE A 232 -5.62 -9.82 20.01
N ALA A 233 -6.32 -10.46 19.07
CA ALA A 233 -6.39 -10.05 17.67
C ALA A 233 -7.24 -8.77 17.47
N ALA A 234 -8.31 -8.58 18.22
CA ALA A 234 -9.26 -7.46 18.04
C ALA A 234 -8.60 -6.06 18.07
N PRO A 235 -7.73 -5.70 19.03
CA PRO A 235 -7.05 -4.42 19.01
C PRO A 235 -6.15 -4.25 17.78
N LEU A 236 -5.51 -5.32 17.28
CA LEU A 236 -4.68 -5.29 16.09
C LEU A 236 -5.52 -5.06 14.83
N ALA A 237 -6.69 -5.69 14.76
CA ALA A 237 -7.63 -5.50 13.67
C ALA A 237 -8.15 -4.05 13.63
N ILE A 238 -8.52 -3.46 14.79
CA ILE A 238 -8.96 -2.07 14.87
C ILE A 238 -7.87 -1.11 14.41
N ALA A 239 -6.63 -1.31 14.86
CA ALA A 239 -5.49 -0.48 14.45
C ALA A 239 -5.20 -0.62 12.95
N GLY A 240 -5.28 -1.84 12.42
CA GLY A 240 -5.12 -2.11 10.99
C GLY A 240 -6.23 -1.45 10.16
N PHE A 241 -7.48 -1.55 10.61
CA PHE A 241 -8.62 -0.91 9.95
C PHE A 241 -8.47 0.61 9.89
N ALA A 242 -8.08 1.25 10.99
CA ALA A 242 -7.80 2.69 11.00
C ALA A 242 -6.68 3.08 10.03
N GLY A 243 -5.63 2.24 9.91
CA GLY A 243 -4.58 2.43 8.92
C GLY A 243 -5.10 2.42 7.48
N ILE A 244 -5.97 1.46 7.14
CA ILE A 244 -6.58 1.36 5.82
C ILE A 244 -7.54 2.54 5.54
N VAL A 245 -8.30 3.01 6.54
CA VAL A 245 -9.11 4.22 6.40
C VAL A 245 -8.24 5.40 5.95
N ASN A 246 -7.11 5.64 6.59
CA ASN A 246 -6.20 6.73 6.21
C ASN A 246 -5.65 6.61 4.79
N GLU A 247 -5.58 5.40 4.23
CA GLU A 247 -4.95 5.16 2.92
C GLU A 247 -5.94 5.09 1.76
N THR A 248 -7.19 4.65 2.00
CA THR A 248 -8.07 4.25 0.90
C THR A 248 -9.49 4.80 0.93
N ILE A 249 -9.95 5.36 2.06
CA ILE A 249 -11.34 5.85 2.22
C ILE A 249 -11.68 7.02 1.28
N ASP A 250 -10.69 7.74 0.81
CA ASP A 250 -10.82 8.86 -0.11
C ASP A 250 -11.56 8.48 -1.40
N ARG A 251 -11.32 7.26 -1.97
CA ARG A 251 -11.98 6.82 -3.21
C ARG A 251 -13.51 6.74 -3.07
N PRO A 252 -14.08 5.94 -2.15
CA PRO A 252 -15.52 5.96 -1.95
C PRO A 252 -16.03 7.34 -1.48
N MET A 253 -15.27 8.10 -0.69
CA MET A 253 -15.71 9.42 -0.26
C MET A 253 -15.81 10.41 -1.43
N ILE A 254 -14.84 10.45 -2.36
CA ILE A 254 -14.94 11.27 -3.58
C ILE A 254 -16.23 10.94 -4.32
N LYS A 255 -16.50 9.65 -4.58
CA LYS A 255 -17.73 9.22 -5.28
C LYS A 255 -18.99 9.71 -4.59
N TYR A 256 -19.21 9.31 -3.34
CA TYR A 256 -20.48 9.59 -2.66
C TYR A 256 -20.68 11.07 -2.35
N ILE A 257 -19.62 11.84 -2.11
CA ILE A 257 -19.72 13.28 -1.91
C ILE A 257 -20.11 13.98 -3.22
N LEU A 258 -19.47 13.65 -4.35
CA LEU A 258 -19.83 14.23 -5.64
C LEU A 258 -21.27 13.88 -6.05
N LEU A 259 -21.70 12.64 -5.83
CA LEU A 259 -23.09 12.25 -6.05
C LEU A 259 -24.08 13.05 -5.17
N SER A 260 -23.72 13.34 -3.92
CA SER A 260 -24.55 14.17 -3.04
C SER A 260 -24.66 15.61 -3.49
N GLN A 261 -23.74 16.09 -4.34
CA GLN A 261 -23.78 17.40 -4.99
C GLN A 261 -24.60 17.42 -6.30
N GLY A 262 -25.15 16.28 -6.71
CA GLY A 262 -25.94 16.14 -7.93
C GLY A 262 -25.12 15.77 -9.18
N GLU A 263 -23.85 15.44 -9.02
CA GLU A 263 -23.01 14.97 -10.12
C GLU A 263 -23.43 13.57 -10.59
N THR A 264 -23.15 13.26 -11.86
CA THR A 264 -23.45 11.93 -12.41
C THR A 264 -22.49 10.87 -11.86
N LEU A 265 -22.95 9.60 -11.85
CA LEU A 265 -22.11 8.49 -11.42
C LEU A 265 -20.84 8.36 -12.29
N ASP A 266 -20.96 8.55 -13.60
CA ASP A 266 -19.83 8.47 -14.54
C ASP A 266 -18.80 9.56 -14.25
N TYR A 267 -19.23 10.80 -14.03
CA TYR A 267 -18.34 11.88 -13.63
C TYR A 267 -17.65 11.59 -12.30
N ALA A 268 -18.39 11.17 -11.28
CA ALA A 268 -17.84 10.85 -9.97
C ALA A 268 -16.78 9.73 -10.07
N MET A 269 -17.07 8.68 -10.87
CA MET A 269 -16.12 7.59 -11.10
C MET A 269 -14.91 8.01 -11.92
N SER A 270 -15.08 8.91 -12.88
CA SER A 270 -13.97 9.52 -13.62
C SER A 270 -13.02 10.27 -12.67
N GLN A 271 -13.57 11.06 -11.74
CA GLN A 271 -12.76 11.77 -10.72
C GLN A 271 -12.01 10.79 -9.80
N VAL A 272 -12.64 9.68 -9.39
CA VAL A 272 -11.97 8.60 -8.65
C VAL A 272 -10.84 7.96 -9.47
N GLY A 273 -11.06 7.73 -10.75
CA GLY A 273 -10.07 7.15 -11.67
C GLY A 273 -8.87 8.07 -11.88
N ILE A 274 -9.11 9.36 -12.15
CA ILE A 274 -8.07 10.38 -12.29
C ILE A 274 -7.24 10.48 -11.02
N TYR A 275 -7.89 10.57 -9.85
CA TYR A 275 -7.22 10.57 -8.57
C TYR A 275 -6.37 9.31 -8.37
N SER A 276 -6.97 8.14 -8.56
CA SER A 276 -6.32 6.85 -8.33
C SER A 276 -5.15 6.57 -9.28
N GLY A 277 -5.28 6.95 -10.55
CA GLY A 277 -4.21 6.84 -11.54
C GLY A 277 -2.99 7.68 -11.13
N ASN A 278 -3.22 8.96 -10.82
CA ASN A 278 -2.14 9.87 -10.45
C ASN A 278 -1.56 9.57 -9.06
N TYR A 279 -2.37 9.05 -8.12
CA TYR A 279 -1.90 8.55 -6.83
C TYR A 279 -0.78 7.51 -7.00
N LYS A 280 -0.82 6.70 -8.08
CA LYS A 280 0.22 5.69 -8.34
C LYS A 280 1.61 6.29 -8.51
N LEU A 281 1.75 7.51 -9.06
CA LEU A 281 3.05 8.16 -9.15
C LEU A 281 3.65 8.47 -7.77
N SER A 282 2.82 8.71 -6.77
CA SER A 282 3.29 8.93 -5.40
C SER A 282 3.70 7.65 -4.67
N ILE A 283 3.31 6.47 -5.17
CA ILE A 283 3.66 5.17 -4.58
C ILE A 283 5.18 4.92 -4.62
N LEU A 284 5.93 5.54 -5.52
CA LEU A 284 7.39 5.37 -5.58
C LEU A 284 8.07 5.69 -4.24
N ILE A 285 7.62 6.72 -3.53
CA ILE A 285 8.11 7.00 -2.17
C ILE A 285 7.71 5.88 -1.20
N THR A 286 6.47 5.37 -1.29
CA THR A 286 6.00 4.33 -0.36
C THR A 286 6.73 3.00 -0.56
N LEU A 287 7.14 2.66 -1.78
CA LEU A 287 7.99 1.50 -2.06
C LEU A 287 9.36 1.64 -1.35
N PHE A 288 9.97 2.82 -1.44
CA PHE A 288 11.20 3.11 -0.70
C PHE A 288 10.99 3.02 0.82
N ILE A 289 9.91 3.62 1.35
CA ILE A 289 9.56 3.57 2.79
C ILE A 289 9.44 2.12 3.25
N GLN A 290 8.79 1.25 2.48
CA GLN A 290 8.64 -0.16 2.83
C GLN A 290 9.96 -0.90 2.81
N ALA A 291 10.79 -0.70 1.78
CA ALA A 291 12.12 -1.28 1.71
C ALA A 291 12.98 -0.85 2.91
N PHE A 292 12.93 0.44 3.25
CA PHE A 292 13.61 0.99 4.41
C PHE A 292 13.11 0.34 5.71
N ARG A 293 11.80 0.21 5.92
CA ARG A 293 11.21 -0.40 7.12
C ARG A 293 11.69 -1.83 7.34
N TYR A 294 11.70 -2.66 6.29
CA TYR A 294 12.20 -4.04 6.38
C TYR A 294 13.66 -4.12 6.82
N ALA A 295 14.49 -3.18 6.38
CA ALA A 295 15.90 -3.14 6.75
C ALA A 295 16.16 -2.46 8.11
N ALA A 296 15.45 -1.36 8.39
CA ALA A 296 15.71 -0.50 9.54
C ALA A 296 15.13 -1.07 10.84
N GLU A 297 13.98 -1.75 10.80
CA GLU A 297 13.33 -2.25 12.01
C GLU A 297 14.21 -3.23 12.81
N PRO A 298 14.77 -4.31 12.21
CA PRO A 298 15.69 -5.18 12.92
C PRO A 298 16.96 -4.46 13.39
N PHE A 299 17.43 -3.50 12.59
CA PHE A 299 18.61 -2.71 12.96
C PHE A 299 18.37 -1.85 14.21
N PHE A 300 17.21 -1.19 14.29
CA PHE A 300 16.87 -0.37 15.46
C PHE A 300 16.81 -1.20 16.74
N PHE A 301 16.16 -2.37 16.70
CA PHE A 301 16.15 -3.27 17.86
C PHE A 301 17.54 -3.76 18.25
N ALA A 302 18.41 -4.06 17.27
CA ALA A 302 19.79 -4.47 17.55
C ALA A 302 20.61 -3.35 18.23
N GLN A 303 20.30 -2.09 17.98
CA GLN A 303 20.96 -0.93 18.57
C GLN A 303 20.38 -0.50 19.93
N GLU A 304 19.30 -1.12 20.40
CA GLU A 304 18.60 -0.71 21.65
C GLU A 304 19.52 -0.63 22.86
N LYS A 305 20.46 -1.57 22.98
CA LYS A 305 21.42 -1.62 24.08
C LYS A 305 22.66 -0.71 23.88
N ASN A 306 22.78 -0.04 22.72
CA ASN A 306 23.93 0.81 22.43
C ASN A 306 23.80 2.16 23.16
N VAL A 307 24.88 2.60 23.80
CA VAL A 307 24.94 3.89 24.53
C VAL A 307 24.63 5.07 23.58
N ASP A 308 25.10 4.99 22.32
CA ASP A 308 24.92 6.04 21.30
C ASP A 308 23.63 5.88 20.46
N ARG A 309 22.70 5.00 20.86
CA ARG A 309 21.46 4.70 20.09
C ARG A 309 20.69 5.94 19.63
N ALA A 310 20.56 6.95 20.48
CA ALA A 310 19.84 8.18 20.15
C ALA A 310 20.50 8.96 19.00
N LYS A 311 21.84 9.02 18.98
CA LYS A 311 22.60 9.64 17.87
C LYS A 311 22.47 8.85 16.58
N ILE A 312 22.48 7.50 16.68
CA ILE A 312 22.30 6.61 15.54
C ILE A 312 20.93 6.81 14.93
N TYR A 313 19.85 6.79 15.75
CA TYR A 313 18.47 6.98 15.30
C TYR A 313 18.26 8.37 14.66
N SER A 314 18.83 9.41 15.27
CA SER A 314 18.80 10.76 14.72
C SER A 314 19.50 10.88 13.37
N LYS A 315 20.65 10.22 13.20
CA LYS A 315 21.40 10.20 11.94
C LYS A 315 20.62 9.46 10.85
N ILE A 316 20.01 8.31 11.18
CA ILE A 316 19.19 7.54 10.25
C ILE A 316 17.98 8.36 9.80
N MET A 317 17.29 9.04 10.72
CA MET A 317 16.18 9.94 10.37
C MET A 317 16.62 11.02 9.39
N THR A 318 17.75 11.67 9.62
CA THR A 318 18.26 12.72 8.73
C THR A 318 18.51 12.18 7.32
N TRP A 319 19.21 11.06 7.18
CA TRP A 319 19.46 10.44 5.87
C TRP A 319 18.19 9.95 5.20
N PHE A 320 17.26 9.39 5.97
CA PHE A 320 15.96 8.98 5.46
C PHE A 320 15.21 10.19 4.86
N VAL A 321 15.14 11.32 5.58
CA VAL A 321 14.51 12.55 5.10
C VAL A 321 15.19 13.07 3.84
N ILE A 322 16.52 13.06 3.78
CA ILE A 322 17.27 13.46 2.58
C ILE A 322 16.84 12.62 1.37
N VAL A 323 16.74 11.30 1.51
CA VAL A 323 16.39 10.44 0.40
C VAL A 323 14.93 10.65 -0.05
N VAL A 324 13.96 10.67 0.89
CA VAL A 324 12.55 10.83 0.51
C VAL A 324 12.25 12.22 -0.04
N THR A 325 12.92 13.28 0.46
CA THR A 325 12.80 14.63 -0.11
C THR A 325 13.47 14.73 -1.48
N THR A 326 14.56 14.00 -1.72
CA THR A 326 15.15 13.89 -3.06
C THR A 326 14.19 13.25 -4.06
N ILE A 327 13.55 12.13 -3.68
CA ILE A 327 12.53 11.49 -4.52
C ILE A 327 11.37 12.45 -4.79
N PHE A 328 10.91 13.19 -3.77
CA PHE A 328 9.87 14.20 -3.90
C PHE A 328 10.25 15.29 -4.92
N VAL A 329 11.45 15.86 -4.84
CA VAL A 329 11.95 16.89 -5.78
C VAL A 329 12.06 16.33 -7.19
N VAL A 330 12.69 15.16 -7.35
CA VAL A 330 12.91 14.52 -8.66
C VAL A 330 11.58 14.27 -9.38
N ILE A 331 10.60 13.67 -8.71
CA ILE A 331 9.32 13.34 -9.36
C ILE A 331 8.50 14.60 -9.60
N SER A 332 8.38 15.49 -8.61
CA SER A 332 7.52 16.68 -8.71
C SER A 332 7.97 17.67 -9.80
N LEU A 333 9.28 17.81 -10.00
CA LEU A 333 9.82 18.74 -11.01
C LEU A 333 9.97 18.13 -12.41
N ASN A 334 9.84 16.80 -12.53
CA ASN A 334 9.98 16.11 -13.81
C ASN A 334 8.69 15.34 -14.17
N LEU A 335 7.51 15.90 -13.81
CA LEU A 335 6.22 15.28 -14.11
C LEU A 335 6.01 15.03 -15.60
N ASP A 336 6.60 15.84 -16.47
CA ASP A 336 6.56 15.65 -17.92
C ASP A 336 7.23 14.34 -18.40
N ILE A 337 8.14 13.77 -17.59
CA ILE A 337 8.68 12.42 -17.82
C ILE A 337 7.74 11.39 -17.17
N PHE A 338 7.40 11.60 -15.90
CA PHE A 338 6.65 10.60 -15.13
C PHE A 338 5.20 10.44 -15.59
N LYS A 339 4.59 11.43 -16.23
CA LYS A 339 3.22 11.34 -16.79
C LYS A 339 3.08 10.22 -17.83
N TRP A 340 4.15 9.86 -18.55
CA TRP A 340 4.14 8.77 -19.53
C TRP A 340 3.95 7.38 -18.89
N PHE A 341 4.08 7.29 -17.56
CA PHE A 341 3.63 6.11 -16.81
C PHE A 341 2.11 5.96 -16.83
N ILE A 342 1.36 7.02 -17.16
CA ILE A 342 -0.09 7.05 -17.37
C ILE A 342 -0.33 7.48 -18.81
N PRO A 343 -0.34 6.55 -19.80
CA PRO A 343 -0.29 6.89 -21.21
C PRO A 343 -1.51 7.65 -21.74
N ASN A 344 -2.68 7.49 -21.11
CA ASN A 344 -3.92 8.16 -21.52
C ASN A 344 -3.98 9.58 -20.94
N GLU A 345 -4.01 10.57 -21.83
CA GLU A 345 -3.99 12.00 -21.50
C GLU A 345 -5.18 12.45 -20.66
N ASN A 346 -6.32 11.76 -20.72
CA ASN A 346 -7.51 12.07 -19.92
C ASN A 346 -7.27 11.98 -18.39
N TYR A 347 -6.18 11.33 -17.96
CA TYR A 347 -5.77 11.31 -16.56
C TYR A 347 -4.86 12.48 -16.17
N TRP A 348 -4.27 13.20 -17.14
CA TRP A 348 -3.20 14.16 -16.86
C TRP A 348 -3.67 15.42 -16.14
N GLU A 349 -4.96 15.74 -16.19
CA GLU A 349 -5.51 16.80 -15.35
C GLU A 349 -5.27 16.58 -13.85
N GLY A 350 -5.12 15.31 -13.45
CA GLY A 350 -4.83 14.89 -12.08
C GLY A 350 -3.36 14.99 -11.69
N LEU A 351 -2.42 15.29 -12.59
CA LEU A 351 -0.99 15.39 -12.28
C LEU A 351 -0.70 16.43 -11.18
N LYS A 352 -1.55 17.45 -11.06
CA LYS A 352 -1.48 18.50 -10.03
C LYS A 352 -1.55 17.96 -8.59
N ILE A 353 -2.13 16.76 -8.36
CA ILE A 353 -2.15 16.15 -7.01
C ILE A 353 -0.84 15.49 -6.65
N VAL A 354 0.00 15.11 -7.63
CA VAL A 354 1.18 14.29 -7.41
C VAL A 354 2.18 14.94 -6.43
N PRO A 355 2.55 16.22 -6.56
CA PRO A 355 3.44 16.86 -5.59
C PRO A 355 2.85 16.88 -4.17
N VAL A 356 1.54 17.09 -4.04
CA VAL A 356 0.85 17.11 -2.73
C VAL A 356 0.92 15.72 -2.08
N LEU A 357 0.60 14.67 -2.83
CA LEU A 357 0.63 13.28 -2.35
C LEU A 357 2.05 12.77 -2.09
N LEU A 358 3.04 13.19 -2.89
CA LEU A 358 4.45 12.88 -2.63
C LEU A 358 4.89 13.51 -1.30
N LEU A 359 4.54 14.76 -1.04
CA LEU A 359 4.86 15.43 0.22
C LEU A 359 4.12 14.76 1.40
N ALA A 360 2.87 14.36 1.21
CA ALA A 360 2.14 13.57 2.21
C ALA A 360 2.89 12.28 2.54
N ASN A 361 3.38 11.56 1.53
CA ASN A 361 4.15 10.34 1.72
C ASN A 361 5.53 10.58 2.37
N VAL A 362 6.15 11.76 2.20
CA VAL A 362 7.34 12.15 2.98
C VAL A 362 7.01 12.13 4.48
N PHE A 363 5.91 12.77 4.90
CA PHE A 363 5.48 12.79 6.30
C PHE A 363 5.07 11.40 6.80
N LEU A 364 4.39 10.60 5.99
CA LEU A 364 4.08 9.21 6.31
C LEU A 364 5.37 8.39 6.57
N GLY A 365 6.39 8.58 5.73
CA GLY A 365 7.69 7.93 5.91
C GLY A 365 8.38 8.34 7.20
N ILE A 366 8.35 9.63 7.54
CA ILE A 366 8.88 10.14 8.81
C ILE A 366 8.10 9.54 9.99
N TYR A 367 6.78 9.49 9.91
CA TYR A 367 5.93 8.84 10.91
C TYR A 367 6.31 7.37 11.12
N TYR A 368 6.51 6.61 10.04
CA TYR A 368 6.96 5.21 10.14
C TYR A 368 8.36 5.08 10.74
N ASN A 369 9.28 5.97 10.43
CA ASN A 369 10.61 5.97 11.05
C ASN A 369 10.50 6.30 12.55
N GLN A 370 9.66 7.25 12.93
CA GLN A 370 9.40 7.57 14.33
C GLN A 370 8.73 6.41 15.07
N SER A 371 7.98 5.53 14.40
CA SER A 371 7.22 4.44 15.03
C SER A 371 8.06 3.52 15.92
N ILE A 372 9.37 3.57 15.77
CA ILE A 372 10.30 2.80 16.59
C ILE A 372 10.22 3.16 18.09
N TRP A 373 9.89 4.41 18.45
CA TRP A 373 9.87 4.82 19.83
C TRP A 373 8.82 4.06 20.66
N TYR A 374 7.60 3.89 20.14
CA TYR A 374 6.56 3.19 20.90
C TYR A 374 6.74 1.66 20.87
N LYS A 375 7.47 1.14 19.90
CA LYS A 375 7.87 -0.27 19.84
C LYS A 375 8.95 -0.57 20.89
N LEU A 376 9.97 0.28 20.99
CA LEU A 376 11.05 0.15 21.99
C LEU A 376 10.58 0.47 23.41
N ALA A 377 9.53 1.29 23.56
CA ALA A 377 8.93 1.60 24.85
C ALA A 377 7.90 0.55 25.31
N ASP A 378 7.70 -0.56 24.57
CA ASP A 378 6.65 -1.56 24.80
C ASP A 378 5.22 -0.97 24.89
N ARG A 379 4.97 0.11 24.13
CA ARG A 379 3.69 0.83 24.12
C ARG A 379 3.07 0.91 22.70
N PRO A 380 2.83 -0.22 22.00
CA PRO A 380 2.35 -0.22 20.62
C PRO A 380 0.98 0.44 20.44
N MET A 381 0.19 0.55 21.50
CA MET A 381 -1.12 1.21 21.48
C MET A 381 -1.06 2.69 21.06
N PHE A 382 0.05 3.39 21.26
CA PHE A 382 0.20 4.76 20.75
C PHE A 382 0.12 4.82 19.23
N GLY A 383 0.68 3.82 18.53
CA GLY A 383 0.52 3.71 17.08
C GLY A 383 -0.94 3.56 16.64
N ALA A 384 -1.72 2.74 17.38
CA ALA A 384 -3.15 2.58 17.13
C ALA A 384 -3.93 3.89 17.40
N TYR A 385 -3.68 4.58 18.51
CA TYR A 385 -4.35 5.86 18.81
C TYR A 385 -4.06 6.93 17.75
N ILE A 386 -2.81 7.05 17.29
CA ILE A 386 -2.45 7.99 16.24
C ILE A 386 -3.14 7.62 14.93
N ALA A 387 -3.20 6.33 14.56
CA ALA A 387 -3.87 5.87 13.35
C ALA A 387 -5.38 6.12 13.40
N ILE A 388 -6.04 5.85 14.53
CA ILE A 388 -7.48 6.11 14.73
C ILE A 388 -7.77 7.61 14.67
N GLY A 389 -6.96 8.43 15.36
CA GLY A 389 -7.09 9.88 15.30
C GLY A 389 -6.92 10.39 13.86
N GLY A 390 -5.92 9.88 13.13
CA GLY A 390 -5.73 10.17 11.71
C GLY A 390 -6.97 9.80 10.88
N ALA A 391 -7.53 8.60 11.07
CA ALA A 391 -8.71 8.13 10.33
C ALA A 391 -9.94 9.03 10.55
N LEU A 392 -10.18 9.45 11.79
CA LEU A 392 -11.27 10.39 12.09
C LEU A 392 -11.07 11.74 11.39
N VAL A 393 -9.85 12.29 11.45
CA VAL A 393 -9.51 13.55 10.77
C VAL A 393 -9.59 13.39 9.26
N THR A 394 -9.18 12.24 8.69
CA THR A 394 -9.33 11.94 7.26
C THR A 394 -10.79 12.04 6.81
N ILE A 395 -11.70 11.40 7.56
CA ILE A 395 -13.13 11.43 7.22
C ILE A 395 -13.68 12.86 7.29
N VAL A 396 -13.43 13.55 8.39
CA VAL A 396 -13.94 14.93 8.59
C VAL A 396 -13.41 15.89 7.52
N LEU A 397 -12.11 15.87 7.26
CA LEU A 397 -11.52 16.75 6.26
C LEU A 397 -11.97 16.44 4.84
N ASN A 398 -12.18 15.16 4.48
CA ASN A 398 -12.76 14.83 3.16
C ASN A 398 -14.19 15.34 3.02
N ILE A 399 -15.04 15.23 4.05
CA ILE A 399 -16.41 15.78 4.03
C ILE A 399 -16.38 17.30 3.79
N ILE A 400 -15.39 18.01 4.31
CA ILE A 400 -15.27 19.47 4.15
C ILE A 400 -14.60 19.85 2.83
N ALA A 401 -13.51 19.17 2.46
CA ALA A 401 -12.65 19.60 1.37
C ALA A 401 -13.09 19.08 0.00
N VAL A 402 -13.63 17.85 -0.09
CA VAL A 402 -14.05 17.27 -1.38
C VAL A 402 -15.18 18.05 -2.04
N PRO A 403 -16.22 18.54 -1.31
CA PRO A 403 -17.28 19.36 -1.93
C PRO A 403 -16.76 20.63 -2.60
N ILE A 404 -15.64 21.18 -2.14
CA ILE A 404 -15.10 22.47 -2.60
C ILE A 404 -14.01 22.26 -3.68
N LEU A 405 -13.17 21.25 -3.50
CA LEU A 405 -11.94 21.05 -4.27
C LEU A 405 -11.94 19.75 -5.10
N GLY A 406 -13.04 18.98 -5.07
CA GLY A 406 -13.09 17.67 -5.70
C GLY A 406 -11.98 16.71 -5.18
N TYR A 407 -11.41 15.90 -6.06
CA TYR A 407 -10.31 14.99 -5.69
C TYR A 407 -9.05 15.69 -5.15
N MET A 408 -8.83 16.96 -5.47
CA MET A 408 -7.75 17.76 -4.88
C MET A 408 -7.94 17.92 -3.36
N GLY A 409 -9.20 18.02 -2.90
CA GLY A 409 -9.54 18.05 -1.47
C GLY A 409 -9.05 16.81 -0.74
N SER A 410 -9.19 15.62 -1.34
CA SER A 410 -8.65 14.38 -0.77
C SER A 410 -7.11 14.37 -0.73
N ALA A 411 -6.43 14.91 -1.74
CA ALA A 411 -4.98 15.01 -1.73
C ALA A 411 -4.46 15.92 -0.60
N TRP A 412 -5.09 17.08 -0.40
CA TRP A 412 -4.76 17.98 0.72
C TRP A 412 -5.12 17.36 2.07
N THR A 413 -6.24 16.68 2.17
CA THR A 413 -6.61 15.92 3.38
C THR A 413 -5.53 14.93 3.76
N THR A 414 -5.05 14.13 2.81
CA THR A 414 -3.98 13.16 3.02
C THR A 414 -2.70 13.83 3.52
N LEU A 415 -2.31 14.97 2.95
CA LEU A 415 -1.14 15.74 3.40
C LEU A 415 -1.30 16.24 4.83
N ILE A 416 -2.43 16.86 5.15
CA ILE A 416 -2.71 17.41 6.49
C ILE A 416 -2.71 16.28 7.54
N VAL A 417 -3.35 15.16 7.23
CA VAL A 417 -3.44 14.01 8.15
C VAL A 417 -2.07 13.39 8.39
N TYR A 418 -1.29 13.11 7.35
CA TYR A 418 0.03 12.49 7.52
C TYR A 418 1.02 13.42 8.22
N PHE A 419 0.94 14.73 7.95
CA PHE A 419 1.67 15.73 8.73
C PHE A 419 1.24 15.71 10.21
N GLY A 420 -0.06 15.70 10.49
CA GLY A 420 -0.61 15.64 11.85
C GLY A 420 -0.21 14.37 12.60
N MET A 421 -0.26 13.21 11.95
CA MET A 421 0.20 11.93 12.52
C MET A 421 1.71 11.97 12.83
N CYS A 422 2.51 12.55 11.93
CA CYS A 422 3.94 12.73 12.14
C CYS A 422 4.23 13.66 13.34
N ALA A 423 3.54 14.80 13.43
CA ALA A 423 3.68 15.74 14.53
C ALA A 423 3.22 15.15 15.88
N ALA A 424 2.08 14.44 15.88
CA ALA A 424 1.58 13.75 17.07
C ALA A 424 2.55 12.66 17.54
N SER A 425 3.08 11.86 16.61
CA SER A 425 4.07 10.82 16.93
C SER A 425 5.36 11.43 17.51
N TRP A 426 5.84 12.54 16.92
CA TRP A 426 7.00 13.25 17.47
C TRP A 426 6.75 13.78 18.87
N TYR A 427 5.63 14.48 19.10
CA TYR A 427 5.29 15.05 20.40
C TYR A 427 5.17 13.98 21.49
N LEU A 428 4.41 12.91 21.22
CA LEU A 428 4.24 11.81 22.17
C LEU A 428 5.55 11.04 22.38
N GLY A 429 6.37 10.91 21.34
CA GLY A 429 7.69 10.29 21.41
C GLY A 429 8.65 11.08 22.30
N GLN A 430 8.70 12.41 22.20
CA GLN A 430 9.55 13.22 23.09
C GLN A 430 9.14 13.10 24.58
N LYS A 431 7.85 12.89 24.84
CA LYS A 431 7.34 12.73 26.21
C LYS A 431 7.59 11.33 26.80
N ASN A 432 7.50 10.27 25.98
CA ASN A 432 7.53 8.87 26.47
C ASN A 432 8.88 8.15 26.22
N TYR A 433 9.57 8.48 25.15
CA TYR A 433 10.88 7.90 24.76
C TYR A 433 11.67 8.93 23.95
N PRO A 434 12.32 9.91 24.62
CA PRO A 434 12.93 11.06 23.93
C PRO A 434 14.10 10.65 23.05
N ILE A 435 13.97 10.88 21.74
CA ILE A 435 15.04 10.77 20.75
C ILE A 435 15.36 12.19 20.26
N LYS A 436 16.59 12.64 20.48
CA LYS A 436 17.04 13.98 20.07
C LYS A 436 17.32 14.01 18.56
N TYR A 437 16.23 14.08 17.76
CA TYR A 437 16.35 14.27 16.31
C TYR A 437 16.94 15.63 15.98
N ASN A 438 17.73 15.71 14.90
CA ASN A 438 18.22 17.00 14.40
C ASN A 438 17.11 17.71 13.59
N LEU A 439 16.15 18.29 14.32
CA LEU A 439 14.98 18.96 13.71
C LEU A 439 15.40 20.09 12.76
N ARG A 440 16.50 20.83 13.06
CA ARG A 440 16.99 21.90 12.17
C ARG A 440 17.32 21.36 10.79
N LYS A 441 18.04 20.23 10.69
CA LYS A 441 18.35 19.58 9.42
C LYS A 441 17.12 19.00 8.74
N VAL A 442 16.28 18.30 9.49
CA VAL A 442 15.03 17.70 8.97
C VAL A 442 14.14 18.77 8.35
N LEU A 443 13.85 19.85 9.10
CA LEU A 443 13.01 20.94 8.62
C LEU A 443 13.66 21.73 7.46
N PHE A 444 14.99 21.89 7.50
CA PHE A 444 15.72 22.52 6.40
C PHE A 444 15.57 21.74 5.09
N TYR A 445 15.78 20.41 5.08
CA TYR A 445 15.65 19.60 3.86
C TYR A 445 14.23 19.55 3.34
N ILE A 446 13.23 19.44 4.21
CA ILE A 446 11.82 19.49 3.81
C ILE A 446 11.48 20.89 3.25
N GLY A 447 11.84 21.95 3.95
CA GLY A 447 11.57 23.34 3.52
C GLY A 447 12.27 23.69 2.21
N ALA A 448 13.54 23.33 2.07
CA ALA A 448 14.29 23.54 0.82
C ALA A 448 13.69 22.76 -0.36
N ALA A 449 13.31 21.49 -0.14
CA ALA A 449 12.66 20.68 -1.16
C ALA A 449 11.32 21.28 -1.59
N VAL A 450 10.48 21.69 -0.63
CA VAL A 450 9.17 22.33 -0.91
C VAL A 450 9.37 23.65 -1.64
N ALA A 451 10.29 24.50 -1.19
CA ALA A 451 10.57 25.79 -1.85
C ALA A 451 11.04 25.59 -3.30
N LEU A 452 11.97 24.66 -3.55
CA LEU A 452 12.45 24.37 -4.89
C LEU A 452 11.34 23.82 -5.80
N VAL A 453 10.50 22.95 -5.28
CA VAL A 453 9.36 22.40 -6.05
C VAL A 453 8.35 23.50 -6.37
N LEU A 454 7.98 24.35 -5.41
CA LEU A 454 7.04 25.45 -5.64
C LEU A 454 7.60 26.45 -6.67
N ILE A 455 8.85 26.89 -6.51
CA ILE A 455 9.50 27.80 -7.45
C ILE A 455 9.59 27.15 -8.83
N GLY A 456 10.02 25.90 -8.91
CA GLY A 456 10.13 25.16 -10.17
C GLY A 456 8.80 25.05 -10.91
N LEU A 457 7.74 24.65 -10.22
CA LEU A 457 6.38 24.56 -10.79
C LEU A 457 5.80 25.91 -11.21
N MET A 458 6.19 27.03 -10.56
CA MET A 458 5.78 28.37 -10.97
C MET A 458 6.49 28.85 -12.24
N ILE A 459 7.70 28.37 -12.51
CA ILE A 459 8.50 28.76 -13.68
C ILE A 459 8.20 27.84 -14.87
N GLN A 460 7.84 26.59 -14.62
CA GLN A 460 7.45 25.64 -15.66
C GLN A 460 6.22 26.11 -16.43
N GLY A 461 6.24 25.92 -17.75
CA GLY A 461 5.17 26.31 -18.67
C GLY A 461 4.76 25.16 -19.58
N ASN A 462 4.41 25.47 -20.82
CA ASN A 462 3.92 24.49 -21.79
C ASN A 462 5.03 23.76 -22.58
N ASP A 463 6.27 24.24 -22.54
CA ASP A 463 7.36 23.65 -23.30
C ASP A 463 8.06 22.55 -22.47
N ILE A 464 7.95 21.31 -22.91
CA ILE A 464 8.51 20.13 -22.24
C ILE A 464 10.04 20.23 -22.09
N LYS A 465 10.76 20.77 -23.08
CA LYS A 465 12.23 20.86 -23.01
C LYS A 465 12.67 21.85 -21.91
N THR A 466 12.00 23.00 -21.85
CA THR A 466 12.22 24.00 -20.80
C THR A 466 11.89 23.44 -19.42
N ASN A 467 10.76 22.74 -19.28
CA ASN A 467 10.36 22.09 -18.02
C ASN A 467 11.39 21.06 -17.56
N LEU A 468 11.89 20.22 -18.46
CA LEU A 468 12.93 19.23 -18.16
C LEU A 468 14.24 19.89 -17.72
N PHE A 469 14.65 20.97 -18.42
CA PHE A 469 15.84 21.73 -18.03
C PHE A 469 15.69 22.29 -16.62
N ILE A 470 14.57 22.91 -16.30
CA ILE A 470 14.25 23.43 -14.96
C ILE A 470 14.25 22.30 -13.92
N GLY A 471 13.61 21.17 -14.23
CA GLY A 471 13.55 20.01 -13.35
C GLY A 471 14.93 19.44 -13.03
N ILE A 472 15.78 19.28 -14.03
CA ILE A 472 17.16 18.79 -13.88
C ILE A 472 18.00 19.84 -13.09
N LEU A 473 17.87 21.11 -13.42
CA LEU A 473 18.60 22.18 -12.75
C LEU A 473 18.31 22.24 -11.25
N PHE A 474 17.01 22.31 -10.88
CA PHE A 474 16.63 22.40 -9.47
C PHE A 474 16.92 21.10 -8.71
N THR A 475 16.79 19.93 -9.35
CA THR A 475 17.22 18.65 -8.78
C THR A 475 18.73 18.68 -8.51
N SER A 476 19.53 19.16 -9.45
CA SER A 476 21.00 19.28 -9.30
C SER A 476 21.38 20.27 -8.21
N ILE A 477 20.68 21.39 -8.09
CA ILE A 477 20.85 22.36 -6.98
C ILE A 477 20.58 21.68 -5.65
N PHE A 478 19.46 20.94 -5.51
CA PHE A 478 19.11 20.25 -4.29
C PHE A 478 20.18 19.20 -3.90
N LEU A 479 20.63 18.40 -4.86
CA LEU A 479 21.73 17.42 -4.65
C LEU A 479 23.04 18.12 -4.30
N GLY A 480 23.37 19.24 -4.94
CA GLY A 480 24.52 20.05 -4.62
C GLY A 480 24.52 20.56 -3.17
N VAL A 481 23.35 21.04 -2.70
CA VAL A 481 23.16 21.47 -1.30
C VAL A 481 23.40 20.29 -0.34
N ILE A 482 22.87 19.11 -0.64
CA ILE A 482 23.10 17.91 0.18
C ILE A 482 24.60 17.56 0.23
N LEU A 483 25.27 17.50 -0.92
CA LEU A 483 26.69 17.16 -1.00
C LEU A 483 27.57 18.20 -0.28
N PHE A 484 27.22 19.47 -0.35
CA PHE A 484 27.93 20.53 0.35
C PHE A 484 27.76 20.44 1.87
N LEU A 485 26.55 20.23 2.37
CA LEU A 485 26.24 20.23 3.81
C LEU A 485 26.66 18.92 4.51
N GLU A 486 26.42 17.76 3.90
CA GLU A 486 26.69 16.47 4.54
C GLU A 486 28.11 15.94 4.26
N ARG A 487 28.79 16.46 3.23
CA ARG A 487 30.18 16.09 2.85
C ARG A 487 30.44 14.57 2.96
N PRO A 488 29.63 13.71 2.34
CA PRO A 488 29.64 12.26 2.54
C PRO A 488 31.00 11.63 2.18
N PHE A 489 31.77 12.26 1.27
CA PHE A 489 33.08 11.74 0.81
C PHE A 489 34.29 12.10 1.71
N ARG A 490 34.12 13.03 2.67
CA ARG A 490 35.21 13.35 3.63
C ARG A 490 35.40 12.30 4.74
N THR A 491 34.34 11.56 5.05
CA THR A 491 34.37 10.50 6.06
C THR A 491 34.96 9.18 5.55
N LEU A 492 34.99 8.94 4.23
CA LEU A 492 35.61 7.76 3.62
C LEU A 492 37.14 7.85 3.54
N LYS A 493 37.72 9.06 3.62
CA LYS A 493 39.19 9.25 3.62
C LYS A 493 39.86 9.15 5.00
N LYS A 494 39.08 8.92 6.08
CA LYS A 494 39.56 8.82 7.47
C LYS A 494 39.38 7.42 8.09
N ARG A 495 39.14 6.39 7.27
CA ARG A 495 39.17 4.99 7.70
C ARG A 495 40.26 4.22 6.97
#